data_df784818946acf40112c5b7b51b4c50a
#
_entry.id   df784818946acf40112c5b7b51b4c50a
#
_cell.length_a   1.000
_cell.length_b   1.000
_cell.length_c   1.000
_cell.angle_alpha   90.00
_cell.angle_beta   90.00
_cell.angle_gamma   90.00
#
_symmetry.space_group_name_H-M   'P 1'
#
loop_
_entity.id
_entity.type
_entity.pdbx_description
1 polymer ?
#
loop_
_entity_poly.entity_id
_entity_poly.type
_entity_poly.pdbx_seq_one_letter_code
_entity_poly.pdbx_strand_id
1 'polypeptide(L)'
;MGVRNPNSTNYIHADEPNLLNLHKAMEYNAIGQPVLRANVNLVGSGEGSGVSSSIDSKGRLKVQTQETIFFNTFQYGKETDVWDESTANGGSAVFDTSFSQVRMQVTNQLGSKVIRQTCNVQRYTPGRTQSVAFAVRLQTPATGIRRRFGMFDGTDGFFFEDCGTVDPDTGEPQYACVIINSDGATPTVERIYRKDWNGDKLDGTGPSGITANPQAQ
;
A
#
# COMPACT_ATOMS: atom_id res chain seq x y z
N MET A 1 -47.91 -12.71 10.15
CA MET A 1 -48.31 -14.14 9.98
C MET A 1 -47.16 -14.85 9.25
N GLY A 2 -46.48 -15.75 9.91
CA GLY A 2 -45.34 -16.41 9.31
C GLY A 2 -45.80 -17.54 8.38
N VAL A 3 -45.23 -17.63 7.18
CA VAL A 3 -45.51 -18.72 6.24
C VAL A 3 -44.54 -19.85 6.56
N ARG A 4 -45.10 -21.03 6.89
CA ARG A 4 -44.31 -22.22 7.15
C ARG A 4 -43.95 -22.89 5.80
N ASN A 5 -42.67 -22.95 5.51
CA ASN A 5 -42.21 -23.74 4.38
C ASN A 5 -42.23 -25.22 4.80
N PRO A 6 -43.01 -26.06 4.11
CA PRO A 6 -43.19 -27.48 4.51
C PRO A 6 -41.88 -28.31 4.45
N ASN A 7 -40.83 -27.78 3.80
CA ASN A 7 -39.53 -28.46 3.65
C ASN A 7 -38.42 -27.86 4.51
N SER A 8 -38.73 -26.92 5.41
CA SER A 8 -37.75 -26.35 6.33
C SER A 8 -38.31 -26.22 7.73
N THR A 9 -37.52 -26.56 8.72
CA THR A 9 -37.88 -26.44 10.14
C THR A 9 -37.70 -24.98 10.66
N ASN A 10 -37.44 -24.01 9.79
CA ASN A 10 -37.19 -22.65 10.18
C ASN A 10 -38.36 -21.73 9.78
N TYR A 11 -38.74 -20.87 10.69
CA TYR A 11 -39.70 -19.78 10.43
C TYR A 11 -38.96 -18.63 9.78
N ILE A 12 -39.46 -18.15 8.64
CA ILE A 12 -39.05 -16.89 8.04
C ILE A 12 -40.08 -15.85 8.46
N HIS A 13 -39.71 -14.90 9.30
CA HIS A 13 -40.55 -13.72 9.58
C HIS A 13 -40.44 -12.76 8.40
N ALA A 14 -41.52 -12.58 7.67
CA ALA A 14 -41.60 -11.72 6.50
C ALA A 14 -41.56 -10.21 6.83
N ASP A 15 -41.68 -9.85 8.11
CA ASP A 15 -41.92 -8.47 8.55
C ASP A 15 -40.70 -7.81 9.19
N GLU A 16 -39.54 -8.48 9.22
CA GLU A 16 -38.29 -7.88 9.71
C GLU A 16 -37.33 -7.61 8.55
N PRO A 17 -37.21 -6.37 8.09
CA PRO A 17 -36.37 -6.02 6.93
C PRO A 17 -34.87 -6.14 7.18
N ASN A 18 -34.45 -6.51 8.38
CA ASN A 18 -33.04 -6.60 8.77
C ASN A 18 -32.56 -8.03 9.11
N LEU A 19 -33.37 -9.05 8.86
CA LEU A 19 -32.91 -10.41 9.05
C LEU A 19 -31.97 -10.84 7.93
N LEU A 20 -30.78 -11.24 8.33
CA LEU A 20 -29.82 -11.97 7.48
C LEU A 20 -30.55 -13.02 6.67
N ASN A 21 -30.56 -12.89 5.36
CA ASN A 21 -30.99 -13.96 4.48
C ASN A 21 -29.99 -15.10 4.55
N LEU A 22 -30.20 -16.00 5.50
CA LEU A 22 -29.46 -17.24 5.61
C LEU A 22 -29.96 -18.18 4.51
N HIS A 23 -29.30 -18.18 3.37
CA HIS A 23 -29.45 -19.24 2.38
C HIS A 23 -28.81 -20.51 2.93
N LYS A 24 -29.67 -21.38 3.43
CA LYS A 24 -29.30 -22.67 3.98
C LYS A 24 -29.19 -23.68 2.85
N ALA A 25 -27.99 -23.87 2.31
CA ALA A 25 -27.69 -25.08 1.56
C ALA A 25 -27.18 -26.12 2.57
N MET A 26 -27.96 -27.18 2.81
CA MET A 26 -27.43 -28.33 3.52
C MET A 26 -26.57 -29.11 2.54
N GLU A 27 -25.26 -29.04 2.72
CA GLU A 27 -24.33 -29.97 2.10
C GLU A 27 -23.93 -31.04 3.11
N TYR A 28 -23.68 -32.25 2.61
CA TYR A 28 -23.17 -33.34 3.43
C TYR A 28 -21.67 -33.48 3.20
N ASN A 29 -20.88 -33.60 4.28
CA ASN A 29 -19.46 -33.89 4.17
C ASN A 29 -19.23 -35.33 3.67
N ALA A 30 -17.96 -35.68 3.40
CA ALA A 30 -17.58 -37.00 2.87
C ALA A 30 -17.97 -38.20 3.76
N ILE A 31 -18.38 -37.97 5.02
CA ILE A 31 -18.85 -38.98 5.98
C ILE A 31 -20.35 -38.87 6.23
N GLY A 32 -21.10 -38.17 5.37
CA GLY A 32 -22.55 -38.08 5.43
C GLY A 32 -23.16 -37.24 6.54
N GLN A 33 -22.36 -36.41 7.21
CA GLN A 33 -22.87 -35.44 8.21
C GLN A 33 -23.33 -34.16 7.55
N PRO A 34 -24.47 -33.57 7.98
CA PRO A 34 -24.94 -32.31 7.44
C PRO A 34 -23.99 -31.16 7.84
N VAL A 35 -23.48 -30.46 6.87
CA VAL A 35 -22.66 -29.26 7.06
C VAL A 35 -23.51 -28.04 6.76
N LEU A 36 -23.67 -27.18 7.76
CA LEU A 36 -24.36 -25.91 7.59
C LEU A 36 -23.39 -24.89 6.96
N ARG A 37 -23.56 -24.59 5.68
CA ARG A 37 -22.88 -23.43 5.05
C ARG A 37 -23.83 -22.25 5.09
N ALA A 38 -23.51 -21.26 5.89
CA ALA A 38 -24.20 -19.99 5.89
C ALA A 38 -23.41 -18.99 5.02
N ASN A 39 -24.02 -18.57 3.91
CA ASN A 39 -23.51 -17.37 3.20
C ASN A 39 -23.97 -16.14 3.98
N VAL A 40 -23.07 -15.54 4.72
CA VAL A 40 -23.33 -14.31 5.47
C VAL A 40 -22.96 -13.13 4.58
N ASN A 41 -23.94 -12.42 4.04
CA ASN A 41 -23.72 -11.10 3.46
C ASN A 41 -23.70 -10.07 4.59
N LEU A 42 -22.52 -9.59 4.94
CA LEU A 42 -22.38 -8.46 5.86
C LEU A 42 -22.72 -7.17 5.10
N VAL A 43 -23.96 -6.73 5.24
CA VAL A 43 -24.37 -5.42 4.75
C VAL A 43 -24.20 -4.44 5.90
N GLY A 44 -23.23 -3.55 5.79
CA GLY A 44 -23.07 -2.45 6.74
C GLY A 44 -24.19 -1.44 6.54
N SER A 45 -25.09 -1.32 7.53
CA SER A 45 -26.06 -0.23 7.60
C SER A 45 -25.54 0.82 8.57
N GLY A 46 -25.03 1.93 8.04
CA GLY A 46 -24.63 3.09 8.83
C GLY A 46 -24.21 4.21 7.91
N GLU A 47 -24.81 5.36 8.07
CA GLU A 47 -24.37 6.58 7.41
C GLU A 47 -22.91 6.84 7.76
N GLY A 48 -22.01 6.76 6.78
CA GLY A 48 -20.62 7.20 6.87
C GLY A 48 -19.59 6.19 7.37
N SER A 49 -19.97 4.96 7.71
CA SER A 49 -19.00 3.93 8.13
C SER A 49 -19.19 2.64 7.34
N GLY A 50 -18.75 2.63 6.10
CA GLY A 50 -18.68 1.40 5.33
C GLY A 50 -17.65 0.45 5.95
N VAL A 51 -18.11 -0.56 6.70
CA VAL A 51 -17.26 -1.70 7.03
C VAL A 51 -16.98 -2.44 5.73
N SER A 52 -15.83 -2.20 5.14
CA SER A 52 -15.39 -2.95 3.97
C SER A 52 -14.96 -4.33 4.44
N SER A 53 -15.81 -5.35 4.19
CA SER A 53 -15.39 -6.73 4.34
C SER A 53 -14.70 -7.18 3.06
N SER A 54 -13.42 -7.48 3.12
CA SER A 54 -12.65 -8.04 2.03
C SER A 54 -12.12 -9.42 2.41
N ILE A 55 -11.96 -10.27 1.42
CA ILE A 55 -11.35 -11.59 1.58
C ILE A 55 -9.87 -11.46 1.22
N ASP A 56 -8.98 -11.95 2.07
CA ASP A 56 -7.56 -11.98 1.76
C ASP A 56 -7.23 -13.09 0.72
N SER A 57 -5.99 -13.10 0.24
CA SER A 57 -5.51 -14.11 -0.74
C SER A 57 -5.61 -15.57 -0.26
N LYS A 58 -5.88 -15.77 1.02
CA LYS A 58 -6.10 -17.09 1.66
C LYS A 58 -7.57 -17.38 1.95
N GLY A 59 -8.50 -16.57 1.43
CA GLY A 59 -9.94 -16.74 1.63
C GLY A 59 -10.46 -16.38 3.02
N ARG A 60 -9.69 -15.64 3.83
CA ARG A 60 -10.11 -15.23 5.17
C ARG A 60 -10.83 -13.88 5.13
N LEU A 61 -11.94 -13.77 5.86
CA LEU A 61 -12.66 -12.52 6.02
C LEU A 61 -11.76 -11.48 6.72
N LYS A 62 -11.54 -10.36 6.06
CA LYS A 62 -10.78 -9.24 6.58
C LYS A 62 -11.77 -8.17 7.05
N VAL A 63 -11.94 -8.02 8.35
CA VAL A 63 -12.72 -6.93 8.94
C VAL A 63 -11.71 -5.89 9.44
N GLN A 64 -11.55 -4.81 8.69
CA GLN A 64 -10.62 -3.75 9.03
C GLN A 64 -11.25 -2.40 8.71
N THR A 65 -11.30 -1.52 9.70
CA THR A 65 -11.54 -0.10 9.48
C THR A 65 -10.20 0.54 9.13
N GLN A 66 -10.08 1.06 7.92
CA GLN A 66 -8.89 1.79 7.50
C GLN A 66 -9.01 3.24 7.96
N GLU A 67 -8.08 3.69 8.77
CA GLU A 67 -7.97 5.07 9.22
C GLU A 67 -6.87 5.76 8.41
N THR A 68 -7.20 6.88 7.76
CA THR A 68 -6.22 7.71 7.07
C THR A 68 -5.55 8.65 8.06
N ILE A 69 -4.28 8.42 8.36
CA ILE A 69 -3.50 9.22 9.30
C ILE A 69 -2.95 10.47 8.63
N PHE A 70 -2.55 10.35 7.36
CA PHE A 70 -1.96 11.43 6.59
C PHE A 70 -2.38 11.32 5.12
N PHE A 71 -2.75 12.45 4.52
CA PHE A 71 -3.08 12.55 3.10
C PHE A 71 -2.64 13.92 2.57
N ASN A 72 -2.02 13.92 1.39
CA ASN A 72 -1.58 15.13 0.72
C ASN A 72 -1.56 14.97 -0.80
N THR A 73 -2.01 15.98 -1.54
CA THR A 73 -2.12 15.94 -3.02
C THR A 73 -1.26 16.98 -3.72
N PHE A 74 -0.56 17.87 -3.01
CA PHE A 74 0.19 19.00 -3.57
C PHE A 74 -0.63 19.86 -4.56
N GLN A 75 -1.92 20.04 -4.28
CA GLN A 75 -2.81 20.70 -5.22
C GLN A 75 -2.50 22.20 -5.40
N TYR A 76 -2.06 22.87 -4.34
CA TYR A 76 -1.92 24.31 -4.32
C TYR A 76 -0.50 24.82 -4.08
N GLY A 77 0.44 23.97 -3.78
CA GLY A 77 1.79 24.37 -3.48
C GLY A 77 2.67 23.28 -2.88
N LYS A 78 3.80 23.71 -2.34
CA LYS A 78 4.76 22.82 -1.65
C LYS A 78 4.25 22.34 -0.30
N GLU A 79 3.24 23.00 0.24
CA GLU A 79 2.62 22.70 1.56
C GLU A 79 3.67 22.61 2.68
N THR A 80 4.35 23.72 2.89
CA THR A 80 5.44 23.84 3.87
C THR A 80 5.00 23.69 5.32
N ASP A 81 3.70 23.80 5.59
CA ASP A 81 3.12 23.57 6.92
C ASP A 81 3.07 22.08 7.31
N VAL A 82 3.10 21.22 6.32
CA VAL A 82 2.98 19.75 6.48
C VAL A 82 4.27 19.04 6.12
N TRP A 83 5.11 19.68 5.27
CA TRP A 83 6.35 19.12 4.77
C TRP A 83 7.56 19.97 5.12
N ASP A 84 8.51 19.36 5.79
CA ASP A 84 9.84 19.90 5.99
C ASP A 84 10.75 19.61 4.80
N GLU A 85 11.63 20.56 4.46
CA GLU A 85 12.52 20.45 3.31
C GLU A 85 13.96 20.76 3.71
N SER A 86 14.84 19.85 3.41
CA SER A 86 16.29 20.01 3.61
C SER A 86 17.02 19.84 2.29
N THR A 87 17.87 20.78 1.95
CA THR A 87 18.66 20.76 0.71
C THR A 87 20.14 20.96 1.00
N ALA A 88 20.99 20.40 0.16
CA ALA A 88 22.44 20.60 0.22
C ALA A 88 23.06 20.61 -1.19
N ASN A 89 24.18 21.30 -1.34
CA ASN A 89 25.03 21.35 -2.52
C ASN A 89 24.25 21.56 -3.84
N GLY A 90 23.36 22.56 -3.84
CA GLY A 90 22.58 22.92 -5.03
C GLY A 90 21.35 22.06 -5.29
N GLY A 91 21.00 21.16 -4.37
CA GLY A 91 19.71 20.48 -4.41
C GLY A 91 18.55 21.46 -4.25
N SER A 92 17.43 21.22 -4.89
CA SER A 92 16.24 22.07 -4.82
C SER A 92 14.94 21.28 -4.98
N ALA A 93 13.87 21.79 -4.39
CA ALA A 93 12.52 21.31 -4.63
C ALA A 93 11.64 22.47 -5.12
N VAL A 94 10.97 22.28 -6.25
CA VAL A 94 10.15 23.30 -6.91
C VAL A 94 8.74 22.75 -7.12
N PHE A 95 7.75 23.56 -6.80
CA PHE A 95 6.36 23.23 -7.13
C PHE A 95 6.11 23.44 -8.62
N ASP A 96 5.58 22.41 -9.26
CA ASP A 96 5.19 22.43 -10.67
C ASP A 96 3.67 22.54 -10.77
N THR A 97 3.20 23.71 -11.14
CA THR A 97 1.76 24.00 -11.25
C THR A 97 1.06 23.24 -12.36
N SER A 98 1.80 22.84 -13.40
CA SER A 98 1.22 22.15 -14.56
C SER A 98 0.79 20.72 -14.23
N PHE A 99 1.45 20.10 -13.25
CA PHE A 99 1.22 18.73 -12.86
C PHE A 99 0.79 18.58 -11.40
N SER A 100 0.63 19.70 -10.67
CA SER A 100 0.32 19.68 -9.23
C SER A 100 1.25 18.74 -8.45
N GLN A 101 2.56 18.89 -8.67
CA GLN A 101 3.59 18.03 -8.09
C GLN A 101 4.75 18.86 -7.54
N VAL A 102 5.51 18.29 -6.64
CA VAL A 102 6.79 18.86 -6.21
C VAL A 102 7.93 18.12 -6.90
N ARG A 103 8.68 18.85 -7.71
CA ARG A 103 9.84 18.34 -8.41
C ARG A 103 11.10 18.55 -7.57
N MET A 104 11.72 17.47 -7.16
CA MET A 104 12.98 17.44 -6.45
C MET A 104 14.13 17.26 -7.44
N GLN A 105 15.15 18.11 -7.34
CA GLN A 105 16.28 18.12 -8.27
C GLN A 105 17.58 18.15 -7.50
N VAL A 106 18.56 17.41 -8.00
CA VAL A 106 19.95 17.44 -7.53
C VAL A 106 20.86 17.88 -8.67
N THR A 107 22.02 18.42 -8.31
CA THR A 107 23.05 18.82 -9.25
C THR A 107 24.10 17.72 -9.38
N ASN A 108 25.10 17.93 -10.26
CA ASN A 108 26.27 17.05 -10.39
C ASN A 108 27.33 17.25 -9.31
N GLN A 109 27.08 18.11 -8.32
CA GLN A 109 27.99 18.32 -7.20
C GLN A 109 27.94 17.14 -6.25
N LEU A 110 29.11 16.73 -5.76
CA LEU A 110 29.21 15.67 -4.78
C LEU A 110 28.41 16.04 -3.50
N GLY A 111 27.57 15.13 -3.05
CA GLY A 111 26.72 15.34 -1.88
C GLY A 111 25.51 16.26 -2.13
N SER A 112 25.17 16.57 -3.39
CA SER A 112 23.92 17.25 -3.72
C SER A 112 22.73 16.40 -3.24
N LYS A 113 21.84 17.02 -2.46
CA LYS A 113 20.77 16.32 -1.76
C LYS A 113 19.52 17.17 -1.62
N VAL A 114 18.37 16.53 -1.75
CA VAL A 114 17.05 17.07 -1.39
C VAL A 114 16.31 16.04 -0.57
N ILE A 115 15.81 16.42 0.57
CA ILE A 115 14.94 15.60 1.42
C ILE A 115 13.65 16.39 1.63
N ARG A 116 12.54 15.70 1.47
CA ARG A 116 11.23 16.17 1.93
C ARG A 116 10.62 15.12 2.81
N GLN A 117 10.25 15.52 4.00
CA GLN A 117 9.66 14.66 5.01
C GLN A 117 8.45 15.34 5.63
N THR A 118 7.53 14.56 6.17
CA THR A 118 6.39 15.13 6.91
C THR A 118 6.87 15.76 8.21
N CYS A 119 6.32 16.93 8.56
CA CYS A 119 6.61 17.57 9.85
C CYS A 119 6.21 16.71 11.05
N ASN A 120 5.18 15.87 10.87
CA ASN A 120 4.70 14.97 11.90
C ASN A 120 5.27 13.56 11.71
N VAL A 121 5.84 13.00 12.77
CA VAL A 121 6.31 11.63 12.79
C VAL A 121 5.14 10.67 12.89
N GLN A 122 5.07 9.74 11.95
CA GLN A 122 4.07 8.68 11.98
C GLN A 122 4.56 7.56 12.91
N ARG A 123 3.88 7.40 14.04
CA ARG A 123 4.26 6.37 15.02
C ARG A 123 3.94 4.98 14.49
N TYR A 124 4.94 4.11 14.56
CA TYR A 124 4.71 2.67 14.43
C TYR A 124 3.94 2.15 15.65
N THR A 125 2.84 1.44 15.38
CA THR A 125 2.06 0.78 16.44
C THR A 125 2.19 -0.73 16.25
N PRO A 126 2.87 -1.45 17.16
CA PRO A 126 3.00 -2.90 17.07
C PRO A 126 1.66 -3.61 16.95
N GLY A 127 1.59 -4.61 16.05
CA GLY A 127 0.38 -5.38 15.82
C GLY A 127 -0.65 -4.71 14.91
N ARG A 128 -0.40 -3.49 14.41
CA ARG A 128 -1.24 -2.84 13.40
C ARG A 128 -0.51 -2.80 12.06
N THR A 129 -1.24 -3.10 11.00
CA THR A 129 -0.73 -2.93 9.63
C THR A 129 -0.74 -1.46 9.27
N GLN A 130 0.38 -0.94 8.81
CA GLN A 130 0.51 0.37 8.20
C GLN A 130 0.61 0.21 6.69
N SER A 131 -0.12 1.05 5.96
CA SER A 131 -0.09 1.11 4.51
C SER A 131 0.27 2.51 4.08
N VAL A 132 1.17 2.61 3.12
CA VAL A 132 1.59 3.88 2.56
C VAL A 132 1.48 3.82 1.05
N ALA A 133 0.89 4.85 0.46
CA ALA A 133 0.76 4.96 -0.99
C ALA A 133 1.41 6.26 -1.47
N PHE A 134 2.22 6.15 -2.52
CA PHE A 134 2.86 7.29 -3.16
C PHE A 134 2.53 7.31 -4.64
N ALA A 135 2.26 8.50 -5.18
CA ALA A 135 2.33 8.76 -6.60
C ALA A 135 3.68 9.42 -6.90
N VAL A 136 4.57 8.69 -7.54
CA VAL A 136 5.94 9.15 -7.81
C VAL A 136 6.24 9.00 -9.30
N ARG A 137 6.76 10.07 -9.90
CA ARG A 137 7.31 10.04 -11.24
C ARG A 137 8.82 10.11 -11.15
N LEU A 138 9.48 9.01 -11.50
CA LEU A 138 10.93 8.96 -11.59
C LEU A 138 11.38 9.38 -12.98
N GLN A 139 12.46 10.13 -13.06
CA GLN A 139 13.15 10.39 -14.32
C GLN A 139 13.99 9.17 -14.71
N THR A 140 14.53 9.19 -15.93
CA THR A 140 15.51 8.20 -16.33
C THR A 140 16.56 8.01 -15.25
N PRO A 141 16.90 6.77 -14.88
CA PRO A 141 17.96 6.49 -13.93
C PRO A 141 19.27 7.13 -14.36
N ALA A 142 19.94 7.76 -13.41
CA ALA A 142 21.23 8.39 -13.67
C ALA A 142 22.25 7.88 -12.67
N THR A 143 23.40 7.48 -13.19
CA THR A 143 24.49 6.92 -12.37
C THR A 143 24.87 7.86 -11.22
N GLY A 144 24.92 7.30 -10.02
CA GLY A 144 25.25 8.03 -8.79
C GLY A 144 24.08 8.78 -8.14
N ILE A 145 22.91 8.80 -8.75
CA ILE A 145 21.70 9.41 -8.16
C ILE A 145 20.85 8.32 -7.55
N ARG A 146 20.53 8.43 -6.26
CA ARG A 146 19.59 7.57 -5.57
C ARG A 146 18.31 8.32 -5.25
N ARG A 147 17.17 7.70 -5.52
CA ARG A 147 15.84 8.27 -5.21
C ARG A 147 15.12 7.31 -4.29
N ARG A 148 14.57 7.84 -3.19
CA ARG A 148 13.94 7.05 -2.14
C ARG A 148 12.59 7.63 -1.78
N PHE A 149 11.61 6.77 -1.56
CA PHE A 149 10.29 7.15 -1.08
C PHE A 149 9.70 6.02 -0.23
N GLY A 150 9.18 6.36 0.93
CA GLY A 150 8.71 5.39 1.91
C GLY A 150 8.46 6.00 3.28
N MET A 151 8.35 5.14 4.28
CA MET A 151 8.30 5.50 5.69
C MET A 151 9.63 5.09 6.33
N PHE A 152 10.51 6.04 6.52
CA PHE A 152 11.83 5.78 7.09
C PHE A 152 12.44 7.05 7.67
N ASP A 153 13.37 6.85 8.58
CA ASP A 153 14.32 7.86 9.01
C ASP A 153 15.77 7.41 8.75
N GLY A 154 16.72 7.91 9.50
CA GLY A 154 18.12 7.51 9.36
C GLY A 154 18.45 6.14 9.93
N THR A 155 17.58 5.56 10.76
CA THR A 155 17.82 4.36 11.56
C THR A 155 16.84 3.24 11.30
N ASP A 156 15.57 3.57 11.06
CA ASP A 156 14.50 2.59 10.95
C ASP A 156 13.54 2.92 9.81
N GLY A 157 12.89 1.90 9.27
CA GLY A 157 11.82 2.04 8.30
C GLY A 157 11.96 1.19 7.05
N PHE A 158 11.10 1.50 6.08
CA PHE A 158 11.08 0.83 4.78
C PHE A 158 10.83 1.83 3.65
N PHE A 159 11.45 1.59 2.51
CA PHE A 159 11.29 2.45 1.34
C PHE A 159 11.58 1.71 0.04
N PHE A 160 11.08 2.27 -1.04
CA PHE A 160 11.55 1.93 -2.38
C PHE A 160 12.73 2.82 -2.75
N GLU A 161 13.73 2.22 -3.39
CA GLU A 161 14.93 2.89 -3.86
C GLU A 161 15.09 2.66 -5.37
N ASP A 162 15.23 3.77 -6.12
CA ASP A 162 15.89 3.75 -7.41
C ASP A 162 17.41 3.86 -7.12
N CYS A 163 18.11 2.79 -7.42
CA CYS A 163 19.54 2.66 -7.07
C CYS A 163 20.46 3.55 -7.92
N GLY A 164 19.93 4.17 -8.98
CA GLY A 164 20.72 4.94 -9.95
C GLY A 164 21.73 4.11 -10.72
N THR A 165 21.48 2.81 -10.81
CA THR A 165 22.30 1.83 -11.55
C THR A 165 21.38 0.98 -12.42
N VAL A 166 21.99 0.27 -13.36
CA VAL A 166 21.31 -0.76 -14.14
C VAL A 166 21.70 -2.14 -13.63
N ASP A 167 20.80 -3.08 -13.77
CA ASP A 167 21.09 -4.48 -13.50
C ASP A 167 22.11 -4.98 -14.55
N PRO A 168 23.24 -5.55 -14.13
CA PRO A 168 24.30 -5.96 -15.06
C PRO A 168 23.87 -7.10 -15.98
N ASP A 169 22.89 -7.89 -15.58
CA ASP A 169 22.43 -9.06 -16.35
C ASP A 169 21.36 -8.69 -17.38
N THR A 170 20.49 -7.72 -17.08
CA THR A 170 19.36 -7.34 -17.93
C THR A 170 19.52 -5.99 -18.60
N GLY A 171 20.39 -5.11 -18.10
CA GLY A 171 20.53 -3.72 -18.53
C GLY A 171 19.37 -2.81 -18.09
N GLU A 172 18.41 -3.34 -17.35
CA GLU A 172 17.23 -2.61 -16.89
C GLU A 172 17.53 -1.77 -15.63
N PRO A 173 16.80 -0.67 -15.41
CA PRO A 173 16.92 0.11 -14.19
C PRO A 173 16.75 -0.73 -12.93
N GLN A 174 17.69 -0.56 -12.00
CA GLN A 174 17.71 -1.34 -10.77
C GLN A 174 16.90 -0.65 -9.68
N TYR A 175 15.82 -1.28 -9.28
CA TYR A 175 14.95 -0.88 -8.16
C TYR A 175 15.08 -1.87 -7.01
N ALA A 176 14.93 -1.37 -5.79
CA ALA A 176 14.95 -2.22 -4.59
C ALA A 176 13.85 -1.82 -3.60
N CYS A 177 13.33 -2.82 -2.90
CA CYS A 177 12.66 -2.63 -1.62
C CYS A 177 13.73 -2.67 -0.53
N VAL A 178 13.75 -1.69 0.34
CA VAL A 178 14.78 -1.56 1.38
C VAL A 178 14.12 -1.50 2.74
N ILE A 179 14.69 -2.26 3.68
CA ILE A 179 14.33 -2.19 5.09
C ILE A 179 15.58 -1.73 5.84
N ILE A 180 15.41 -0.72 6.69
CA ILE A 180 16.41 -0.29 7.66
C ILE A 180 15.90 -0.66 9.05
N ASN A 181 16.77 -1.23 9.85
CA ASN A 181 16.49 -1.56 11.23
C ASN A 181 17.71 -1.31 12.10
N SER A 182 17.51 -0.63 13.23
CA SER A 182 18.54 -0.38 14.22
C SER A 182 18.09 -0.92 15.58
N ASP A 183 18.95 -1.69 16.21
CA ASP A 183 18.81 -2.16 17.60
C ASP A 183 19.52 -1.25 18.61
N GLY A 184 19.78 -0.02 18.22
CA GLY A 184 20.55 0.95 19.02
C GLY A 184 22.04 0.99 18.67
N ALA A 185 22.47 0.15 17.72
CA ALA A 185 23.83 0.13 17.15
C ALA A 185 23.84 0.74 15.74
N THR A 186 24.73 0.26 14.90
CA THR A 186 24.77 0.65 13.48
C THR A 186 23.56 0.07 12.75
N PRO A 187 22.79 0.89 12.01
CA PRO A 187 21.63 0.41 11.27
C PRO A 187 21.99 -0.69 10.27
N THR A 188 21.22 -1.77 10.30
CA THR A 188 21.30 -2.83 9.29
C THR A 188 20.40 -2.46 8.13
N VAL A 189 20.92 -2.57 6.91
CA VAL A 189 20.21 -2.22 5.68
C VAL A 189 20.08 -3.46 4.81
N GLU A 190 18.87 -3.95 4.66
CA GLU A 190 18.55 -5.06 3.76
C GLU A 190 17.95 -4.53 2.47
N ARG A 191 18.47 -4.95 1.32
CA ARG A 191 17.99 -4.59 -0.02
C ARG A 191 17.57 -5.82 -0.78
N ILE A 192 16.31 -5.82 -1.22
CA ILE A 192 15.74 -6.84 -2.08
C ILE A 192 15.53 -6.22 -3.45
N TYR A 193 16.37 -6.57 -4.41
CA TYR A 193 16.28 -6.03 -5.75
C TYR A 193 15.08 -6.57 -6.52
N ARG A 194 14.61 -5.81 -7.52
CA ARG A 194 13.43 -6.15 -8.33
C ARG A 194 13.46 -7.57 -8.88
N LYS A 195 14.63 -8.03 -9.33
CA LYS A 195 14.82 -9.39 -9.85
C LYS A 195 14.52 -10.50 -8.84
N ASP A 196 14.65 -10.20 -7.55
CA ASP A 196 14.48 -11.15 -6.44
C ASP A 196 13.11 -11.02 -5.76
N TRP A 197 12.23 -10.13 -6.25
CA TRP A 197 10.87 -10.01 -5.69
C TRP A 197 10.07 -11.29 -5.90
N ASN A 198 9.44 -11.76 -4.85
CA ASN A 198 8.72 -13.05 -4.83
C ASN A 198 7.25 -12.97 -5.29
N GLY A 199 6.71 -11.77 -5.44
CA GLY A 199 5.36 -11.54 -5.95
C GLY A 199 5.38 -11.26 -7.44
N ASP A 200 5.21 -10.00 -7.78
CA ASP A 200 5.29 -9.49 -9.14
C ASP A 200 6.52 -8.61 -9.28
N LYS A 201 7.34 -8.88 -10.27
CA LYS A 201 8.55 -8.11 -10.56
C LYS A 201 8.27 -6.83 -11.33
N LEU A 202 7.03 -6.63 -11.77
CA LEU A 202 6.60 -5.49 -12.58
C LEU A 202 7.48 -5.31 -13.84
N ASP A 203 7.90 -6.39 -14.44
CA ASP A 203 8.69 -6.47 -15.69
C ASP A 203 7.88 -7.01 -16.88
N GLY A 204 6.57 -7.18 -16.70
CA GLY A 204 5.63 -7.73 -17.66
C GLY A 204 5.54 -9.26 -17.64
N THR A 205 6.41 -9.95 -16.89
CA THR A 205 6.41 -11.43 -16.81
C THR A 205 5.68 -11.97 -15.58
N GLY A 206 5.35 -11.09 -14.63
CA GLY A 206 4.66 -11.46 -13.40
C GLY A 206 3.14 -11.63 -13.58
N PRO A 207 2.43 -12.01 -12.50
CA PRO A 207 0.99 -12.28 -12.53
C PRO A 207 0.12 -11.11 -13.00
N SER A 208 0.54 -9.88 -12.80
CA SER A 208 -0.20 -8.69 -13.26
C SER A 208 -0.03 -8.40 -14.75
N GLY A 209 1.02 -8.92 -15.39
CA GLY A 209 1.41 -8.56 -16.75
C GLY A 209 1.84 -7.10 -16.92
N ILE A 210 2.04 -6.38 -15.81
CA ILE A 210 2.38 -4.96 -15.81
C ILE A 210 3.90 -4.80 -15.91
N THR A 211 4.34 -3.92 -16.83
CA THR A 211 5.71 -3.40 -16.82
C THR A 211 5.72 -2.04 -16.16
N ALA A 212 6.46 -1.89 -15.06
CA ALA A 212 6.59 -0.62 -14.41
C ALA A 212 7.32 0.38 -15.32
N ASN A 213 6.63 1.46 -15.64
CA ASN A 213 7.24 2.58 -16.35
C ASN A 213 7.38 3.77 -15.38
N PRO A 214 8.56 3.95 -14.77
CA PRO A 214 8.76 5.02 -13.81
C PRO A 214 8.74 6.43 -14.43
N GLN A 215 8.70 6.52 -15.76
CA GLN A 215 8.63 7.78 -16.50
C GLN A 215 7.21 8.09 -16.99
N ALA A 216 6.26 7.17 -16.85
CA ALA A 216 4.87 7.38 -17.26
C ALA A 216 4.24 8.55 -16.48
N GLN A 217 3.38 9.28 -17.18
CA GLN A 217 2.55 10.35 -16.60
C GLN A 217 1.22 9.77 -16.16
#